data_15a64e2bc352becda75b564f313a3d12
#
_entry.id   15a64e2bc352becda75b564f313a3d12
#
_cell.length_a   1.000
_cell.length_b   1.000
_cell.length_c   1.000
_cell.angle_alpha   90.00
_cell.angle_beta   90.00
_cell.angle_gamma   90.00
#
_symmetry.space_group_name_H-M   'P 1'
#
loop_
_entity.id
_entity.type
_entity.pdbx_description
1 polymer ?
#
loop_
_entity_poly.entity_id
_entity_poly.type
_entity_poly.pdbx_seq_one_letter_code
_entity_poly.pdbx_strand_id
1 'polypeptide(L)'
;KLRLADLIKKLNDGVDIIDREHIATTLFDVQVKRIHEYKRQQLNIFGVLYRYLAMKTMLQNGSTLEEVAKVFPRKVSIFGGKSAPGYYMAKLIIKLINSVSEVINNDIEIGDLLKVVFIPDYNVSKAEIIIPASDLSEHISTAGTEASGTSNMKFAMNGGLIIGTVDGANVEITREIG
;
A
#
# COMPACT_ATOMS: atom_id res chain seq x y z
N LYS A 1 0.19 13.06 -5.88
CA LYS A 1 -0.72 11.96 -6.23
C LYS A 1 -0.91 11.81 -7.73
N LEU A 2 -1.20 12.88 -8.51
CA LEU A 2 -1.40 12.80 -9.98
C LEU A 2 -0.20 12.17 -10.70
N ARG A 3 1.03 12.59 -10.40
CA ARG A 3 2.25 11.99 -10.99
C ARG A 3 2.37 10.49 -10.71
N LEU A 4 1.92 10.04 -9.53
CA LEU A 4 1.93 8.62 -9.19
C LEU A 4 0.82 7.86 -9.92
N ALA A 5 -0.35 8.45 -10.09
CA ALA A 5 -1.41 7.88 -10.92
C ALA A 5 -0.96 7.73 -12.38
N ASP A 6 -0.26 8.73 -12.94
CA ASP A 6 0.33 8.64 -14.28
C ASP A 6 1.37 7.53 -14.42
N LEU A 7 2.21 7.35 -13.39
CA LEU A 7 3.17 6.25 -13.34
C LEU A 7 2.46 4.89 -13.32
N ILE A 8 1.44 4.75 -12.48
CA ILE A 8 0.66 3.50 -12.34
C ILE A 8 -0.05 3.19 -13.67
N LYS A 9 -0.70 4.18 -14.27
CA LYS A 9 -1.32 4.04 -15.60
C LYS A 9 -0.34 3.53 -16.64
N LYS A 10 0.86 4.14 -16.71
CA LYS A 10 1.91 3.71 -17.64
C LYS A 10 2.38 2.27 -17.40
N LEU A 11 2.45 1.84 -16.15
CA LEU A 11 2.85 0.48 -15.76
C LEU A 11 1.73 -0.55 -15.97
N ASN A 12 0.51 -0.11 -16.20
CA ASN A 12 -0.69 -0.93 -16.41
C ASN A 12 -1.25 -0.74 -17.84
N ASP A 13 -0.38 -0.74 -18.83
CA ASP A 13 -0.71 -0.69 -20.26
C ASP A 13 -1.68 0.44 -20.65
N GLY A 14 -1.60 1.56 -19.96
CA GLY A 14 -2.42 2.75 -20.21
C GLY A 14 -3.81 2.71 -19.53
N VAL A 15 -4.11 1.67 -18.75
CA VAL A 15 -5.38 1.57 -17.99
C VAL A 15 -5.31 2.40 -16.72
N ASP A 16 -6.30 3.26 -16.49
CA ASP A 16 -6.45 3.99 -15.24
C ASP A 16 -7.05 3.07 -14.16
N ILE A 17 -6.24 2.69 -13.18
CA ILE A 17 -6.70 1.95 -12.00
C ILE A 17 -7.21 2.93 -10.93
N ILE A 18 -6.64 4.13 -10.86
CA ILE A 18 -6.93 5.13 -9.84
C ILE A 18 -7.93 6.13 -10.40
N ASP A 19 -9.06 6.27 -9.72
CA ASP A 19 -10.02 7.32 -10.02
C ASP A 19 -9.41 8.71 -9.77
N ARG A 20 -9.35 9.50 -10.83
CA ARG A 20 -8.75 10.84 -10.81
C ARG A 20 -9.67 11.90 -10.24
N GLU A 21 -10.97 11.70 -10.31
CA GLU A 21 -11.96 12.61 -9.75
C GLU A 21 -11.84 12.70 -8.22
N HIS A 22 -11.60 11.54 -7.59
CA HIS A 22 -11.49 11.44 -6.14
C HIS A 22 -10.05 11.37 -5.61
N ILE A 23 -9.04 11.58 -6.45
CA ILE A 23 -7.62 11.37 -6.09
C ILE A 23 -7.16 12.23 -4.90
N ALA A 24 -7.74 13.41 -4.71
CA ALA A 24 -7.38 14.30 -3.59
C ALA A 24 -7.78 13.71 -2.23
N THR A 25 -8.94 13.04 -2.19
CA THR A 25 -9.52 12.45 -0.98
C THR A 25 -9.20 10.97 -0.80
N THR A 26 -8.62 10.33 -1.81
CA THR A 26 -8.19 8.94 -1.75
C THR A 26 -6.92 8.80 -0.91
N LEU A 27 -6.92 7.91 0.06
CA LEU A 27 -5.77 7.58 0.89
C LEU A 27 -4.78 6.73 0.10
N PHE A 28 -3.56 7.22 -0.07
CA PHE A 28 -2.46 6.47 -0.67
C PHE A 28 -1.63 5.84 0.44
N ASP A 29 -1.81 4.53 0.63
CA ASP A 29 -1.11 3.72 1.62
C ASP A 29 -0.01 2.90 0.93
N VAL A 30 1.22 3.11 1.34
CA VAL A 30 2.40 2.68 0.59
C VAL A 30 3.30 1.77 1.42
N GLN A 31 3.63 0.61 0.85
CA GLN A 31 4.69 -0.26 1.37
C GLN A 31 5.68 -0.61 0.26
N VAL A 32 6.67 0.26 0.03
CA VAL A 32 7.70 0.08 -1.00
C VAL A 32 9.06 -0.14 -0.38
N LYS A 33 9.52 -1.37 -0.43
CA LYS A 33 10.79 -1.86 0.14
C LYS A 33 11.11 -3.25 -0.40
N ARG A 34 12.32 -3.76 -0.15
CA ARG A 34 12.65 -5.15 -0.52
C ARG A 34 11.60 -6.10 0.03
N ILE A 35 11.17 -7.05 -0.77
CA ILE A 35 10.20 -8.07 -0.34
C ILE A 35 10.91 -9.09 0.52
N HIS A 36 10.46 -9.22 1.75
CA HIS A 36 11.03 -10.14 2.73
C HIS A 36 10.00 -10.49 3.80
N GLU A 37 10.05 -11.73 4.30
CA GLU A 37 9.11 -12.22 5.33
C GLU A 37 9.10 -11.31 6.55
N TYR A 38 10.28 -10.89 7.07
CA TYR A 38 10.34 -10.04 8.27
C TYR A 38 9.79 -8.63 8.08
N LYS A 39 9.70 -8.12 6.85
CA LYS A 39 9.08 -6.81 6.54
C LYS A 39 7.56 -6.87 6.50
N ARG A 40 7.00 -8.06 6.52
CA ARG A 40 5.58 -8.40 6.70
C ARG A 40 4.65 -7.78 5.65
N GLN A 41 5.07 -7.70 4.38
CA GLN A 41 4.16 -7.37 3.28
C GLN A 41 2.95 -8.33 3.23
N GLN A 42 3.16 -9.59 3.63
CA GLN A 42 2.08 -10.56 3.77
C GLN A 42 1.03 -10.13 4.80
N LEU A 43 1.44 -9.58 5.94
CA LEU A 43 0.51 -9.06 6.95
C LEU A 43 -0.29 -7.88 6.39
N ASN A 44 0.36 -6.97 5.67
CA ASN A 44 -0.32 -5.83 5.06
C ASN A 44 -1.36 -6.26 4.04
N ILE A 45 -1.02 -7.20 3.12
CA ILE A 45 -2.01 -7.67 2.13
C ILE A 45 -3.16 -8.43 2.79
N PHE A 46 -2.95 -9.10 3.93
CA PHE A 46 -4.05 -9.66 4.72
C PHE A 46 -4.94 -8.58 5.34
N GLY A 47 -4.37 -7.46 5.78
CA GLY A 47 -5.15 -6.29 6.21
C GLY A 47 -6.01 -5.71 5.08
N VAL A 48 -5.48 -5.67 3.86
CA VAL A 48 -6.22 -5.27 2.66
C VAL A 48 -7.38 -6.24 2.38
N LEU A 49 -7.12 -7.56 2.44
CA LEU A 49 -8.16 -8.58 2.28
C LEU A 49 -9.25 -8.48 3.36
N TYR A 50 -8.86 -8.27 4.61
CA TYR A 50 -9.82 -8.06 5.71
C TYR A 50 -10.74 -6.86 5.41
N ARG A 51 -10.15 -5.73 5.00
CA ARG A 51 -10.90 -4.54 4.59
C ARG A 51 -11.87 -4.85 3.45
N TYR A 52 -11.41 -5.52 2.40
CA TYR A 52 -12.23 -5.93 1.27
C TYR A 52 -13.41 -6.80 1.69
N LEU A 53 -13.16 -7.85 2.48
CA LEU A 53 -14.20 -8.75 2.97
C LEU A 53 -15.21 -8.04 3.88
N ALA A 54 -14.76 -7.12 4.74
CA ALA A 54 -15.64 -6.32 5.58
C ALA A 54 -16.57 -5.42 4.74
N MET A 55 -16.04 -4.77 3.69
CA MET A 55 -16.84 -3.99 2.74
C MET A 55 -17.88 -4.87 2.04
N LYS A 56 -17.50 -6.04 1.53
CA LYS A 56 -18.41 -7.02 0.91
C LYS A 56 -19.50 -7.48 1.87
N THR A 57 -19.15 -7.75 3.12
CA THR A 57 -20.13 -8.14 4.15
C THR A 57 -21.15 -7.04 4.41
N MET A 58 -20.75 -5.77 4.46
CA MET A 58 -21.69 -4.65 4.59
C MET A 58 -22.66 -4.58 3.41
N LEU A 59 -22.17 -4.70 2.17
CA LEU A 59 -23.01 -4.70 0.97
C LEU A 59 -23.99 -5.88 0.97
N GLN A 60 -23.52 -7.08 1.31
CA GLN A 60 -24.38 -8.28 1.42
C GLN A 60 -25.46 -8.14 2.50
N ASN A 61 -25.19 -7.37 3.56
CA ASN A 61 -26.16 -7.06 4.61
C ASN A 61 -27.09 -5.88 4.25
N GLY A 62 -27.04 -5.39 3.02
CA GLY A 62 -27.96 -4.38 2.49
C GLY A 62 -27.47 -2.93 2.65
N SER A 63 -26.24 -2.69 3.09
CA SER A 63 -25.65 -1.35 3.10
C SER A 63 -25.44 -0.83 1.67
N THR A 64 -25.66 0.45 1.47
CA THR A 64 -25.33 1.12 0.22
C THR A 64 -23.82 1.35 0.11
N LEU A 65 -23.32 1.60 -1.10
CA LEU A 65 -21.92 1.92 -1.32
C LEU A 65 -21.51 3.23 -0.59
N GLU A 66 -22.42 4.19 -0.46
CA GLU A 66 -22.19 5.42 0.30
C GLU A 66 -22.02 5.16 1.80
N GLU A 67 -22.80 4.24 2.37
CA GLU A 67 -22.65 3.85 3.77
C GLU A 67 -21.34 3.11 4.00
N VAL A 68 -20.95 2.23 3.07
CA VAL A 68 -19.63 1.58 3.10
C VAL A 68 -18.51 2.61 3.02
N ALA A 69 -18.61 3.62 2.15
CA ALA A 69 -17.61 4.68 1.99
C ALA A 69 -17.44 5.55 3.25
N LYS A 70 -18.48 5.72 4.07
CA LYS A 70 -18.39 6.43 5.36
C LYS A 70 -17.55 5.66 6.38
N VAL A 71 -17.61 4.33 6.37
CA VAL A 71 -16.84 3.46 7.28
C VAL A 71 -15.45 3.19 6.71
N PHE A 72 -15.37 2.99 5.40
CA PHE A 72 -14.15 2.65 4.67
C PHE A 72 -13.87 3.71 3.59
N PRO A 73 -13.21 4.82 3.94
CA PRO A 73 -12.83 5.85 2.96
C PRO A 73 -12.02 5.26 1.80
N ARG A 74 -12.07 5.90 0.62
CA ARG A 74 -11.29 5.47 -0.55
C ARG A 74 -9.82 5.28 -0.25
N LYS A 75 -9.28 4.15 -0.67
CA LYS A 75 -7.89 3.77 -0.40
C LYS A 75 -7.26 3.07 -1.62
N VAL A 76 -6.03 3.44 -1.91
CA VAL A 76 -5.16 2.69 -2.81
C VAL A 76 -3.99 2.13 -1.99
N SER A 77 -3.89 0.81 -1.92
CA SER A 77 -2.78 0.11 -1.28
C SER A 77 -1.69 -0.16 -2.33
N ILE A 78 -0.54 0.47 -2.14
CA ILE A 78 0.55 0.48 -3.12
C ILE A 78 1.73 -0.31 -2.57
N PHE A 79 2.01 -1.45 -3.19
CA PHE A 79 3.16 -2.28 -2.90
C PHE A 79 4.23 -2.09 -3.98
N GLY A 80 5.48 -2.31 -3.61
CA GLY A 80 6.57 -2.30 -4.57
C GLY A 80 7.86 -2.78 -3.92
N GLY A 81 8.71 -3.42 -4.70
CA GLY A 81 9.98 -3.90 -4.20
C GLY A 81 10.60 -4.96 -5.10
N LYS A 82 11.84 -5.30 -4.77
CA LYS A 82 12.60 -6.36 -5.40
C LYS A 82 12.87 -7.46 -4.39
N SER A 83 13.08 -8.68 -4.87
CA SER A 83 13.53 -9.82 -4.07
C SER A 83 14.81 -10.43 -4.67
N ALA A 84 15.56 -11.16 -3.86
CA ALA A 84 16.64 -11.99 -4.38
C ALA A 84 16.07 -13.05 -5.35
N PRO A 85 16.77 -13.38 -6.44
CA PRO A 85 16.27 -14.32 -7.46
C PRO A 85 15.90 -15.71 -6.90
N GLY A 86 16.62 -16.19 -5.91
CA GLY A 86 16.40 -17.49 -5.26
C GLY A 86 15.41 -17.45 -4.09
N TYR A 87 14.89 -16.28 -3.72
CA TYR A 87 14.03 -16.18 -2.54
C TYR A 87 12.57 -16.54 -2.87
N TYR A 88 12.25 -17.81 -2.75
CA TYR A 88 10.96 -18.40 -3.12
C TYR A 88 9.78 -17.75 -2.40
N MET A 89 9.86 -17.57 -1.06
CA MET A 89 8.77 -16.96 -0.28
C MET A 89 8.47 -15.53 -0.70
N ALA A 90 9.49 -14.73 -1.02
CA ALA A 90 9.28 -13.36 -1.53
C ALA A 90 8.52 -13.38 -2.86
N LYS A 91 8.80 -14.35 -3.73
CA LYS A 91 8.05 -14.50 -4.99
C LYS A 91 6.59 -14.92 -4.76
N LEU A 92 6.33 -15.77 -3.77
CA LEU A 92 4.96 -16.10 -3.37
C LEU A 92 4.21 -14.88 -2.80
N ILE A 93 4.87 -14.05 -2.01
CA ILE A 93 4.29 -12.80 -1.49
C ILE A 93 3.93 -11.86 -2.65
N ILE A 94 4.82 -11.68 -3.63
CA ILE A 94 4.54 -10.88 -4.83
C ILE A 94 3.35 -11.46 -5.60
N LYS A 95 3.32 -12.78 -5.79
CA LYS A 95 2.20 -13.46 -6.46
C LYS A 95 0.88 -13.24 -5.71
N LEU A 96 0.88 -13.38 -4.39
CA LEU A 96 -0.30 -13.12 -3.55
C LEU A 96 -0.82 -11.70 -3.74
N ILE A 97 0.07 -10.69 -3.67
CA ILE A 97 -0.30 -9.28 -3.86
C ILE A 97 -0.95 -9.07 -5.22
N ASN A 98 -0.36 -9.62 -6.30
CA ASN A 98 -0.91 -9.47 -7.65
C ASN A 98 -2.25 -10.20 -7.81
N SER A 99 -2.40 -11.41 -7.26
CA SER A 99 -3.67 -12.15 -7.32
C SER A 99 -4.79 -11.42 -6.55
N VAL A 100 -4.49 -10.86 -5.39
CA VAL A 100 -5.45 -10.04 -4.62
C VAL A 100 -5.79 -8.76 -5.38
N SER A 101 -4.79 -8.12 -6.00
CA SER A 101 -4.98 -6.95 -6.85
C SER A 101 -5.95 -7.24 -7.99
N GLU A 102 -5.78 -8.35 -8.68
CA GLU A 102 -6.65 -8.75 -9.79
C GLU A 102 -8.11 -8.91 -9.34
N VAL A 103 -8.35 -9.58 -8.22
CA VAL A 103 -9.70 -9.77 -7.66
C VAL A 103 -10.33 -8.43 -7.26
N ILE A 104 -9.64 -7.64 -6.46
CA ILE A 104 -10.18 -6.38 -5.90
C ILE A 104 -10.39 -5.33 -6.99
N ASN A 105 -9.43 -5.16 -7.90
CA ASN A 105 -9.51 -4.11 -8.90
C ASN A 105 -10.61 -4.35 -9.95
N ASN A 106 -11.02 -5.60 -10.15
CA ASN A 106 -12.10 -5.99 -11.07
C ASN A 106 -13.45 -6.12 -10.39
N ASP A 107 -13.56 -5.96 -9.07
CA ASP A 107 -14.84 -6.02 -8.37
C ASP A 107 -15.62 -4.71 -8.54
N ILE A 108 -16.66 -4.77 -9.37
CA ILE A 108 -17.53 -3.63 -9.68
C ILE A 108 -18.39 -3.17 -8.50
N GLU A 109 -18.70 -4.05 -7.54
CA GLU A 109 -19.49 -3.69 -6.36
C GLU A 109 -18.71 -2.78 -5.39
N ILE A 110 -17.41 -2.99 -5.29
CA ILE A 110 -16.50 -2.14 -4.49
C ILE A 110 -16.07 -0.90 -5.27
N GLY A 111 -15.99 -1.01 -6.61
CA GLY A 111 -15.62 0.09 -7.48
C GLY A 111 -14.25 0.68 -7.16
N ASP A 112 -14.20 1.98 -6.93
CA ASP A 112 -12.99 2.76 -6.63
C ASP A 112 -12.71 2.93 -5.13
N LEU A 113 -13.54 2.35 -4.24
CA LEU A 113 -13.35 2.44 -2.79
C LEU A 113 -12.06 1.75 -2.32
N LEU A 114 -11.64 0.71 -3.02
CA LEU A 114 -10.39 0.01 -2.72
C LEU A 114 -9.70 -0.44 -4.01
N LYS A 115 -8.44 -0.04 -4.16
CA LYS A 115 -7.57 -0.52 -5.22
C LYS A 115 -6.26 -1.01 -4.65
N VAL A 116 -5.65 -1.99 -5.32
CA VAL A 116 -4.36 -2.57 -4.95
C VAL A 116 -3.44 -2.50 -6.15
N VAL A 117 -2.23 -2.02 -5.95
CA VAL A 117 -1.24 -1.87 -7.03
C VAL A 117 0.09 -2.44 -6.58
N PHE A 118 0.72 -3.24 -7.43
CA PHE A 118 2.11 -3.63 -7.27
C PHE A 118 2.98 -2.89 -8.30
N ILE A 119 3.95 -2.12 -7.84
CA ILE A 119 4.89 -1.39 -8.68
C ILE A 119 6.13 -2.27 -8.91
N PRO A 120 6.32 -2.81 -10.13
CA PRO A 120 7.47 -3.63 -10.44
C PRO A 120 8.75 -2.77 -10.48
N ASP A 121 9.89 -3.43 -10.31
CA ASP A 121 11.21 -2.81 -10.41
C ASP A 121 11.31 -1.48 -9.63
N TYR A 122 10.92 -1.48 -8.37
CA TYR A 122 11.06 -0.31 -7.50
C TYR A 122 12.52 0.14 -7.43
N ASN A 123 12.75 1.42 -7.74
CA ASN A 123 14.06 2.04 -7.81
C ASN A 123 13.99 3.52 -7.40
N VAL A 124 15.12 4.22 -7.42
CA VAL A 124 15.23 5.62 -6.98
C VAL A 124 14.29 6.54 -7.77
N SER A 125 14.24 6.43 -9.08
CA SER A 125 13.37 7.28 -9.92
C SER A 125 11.88 7.10 -9.60
N LYS A 126 11.46 5.87 -9.30
CA LYS A 126 10.09 5.60 -8.83
C LYS A 126 9.86 6.12 -7.41
N ALA A 127 10.87 6.00 -6.53
CA ALA A 127 10.81 6.52 -5.17
C ALA A 127 10.55 8.04 -5.13
N GLU A 128 11.17 8.81 -6.01
CA GLU A 128 10.98 10.27 -6.14
C GLU A 128 9.55 10.68 -6.51
N ILE A 129 8.76 9.77 -7.09
CA ILE A 129 7.35 9.97 -7.41
C ILE A 129 6.46 9.45 -6.29
N ILE A 130 6.78 8.27 -5.75
CA ILE A 130 5.94 7.56 -4.78
C ILE A 130 5.97 8.23 -3.41
N ILE A 131 7.17 8.55 -2.90
CA ILE A 131 7.32 9.06 -1.54
C ILE A 131 6.56 10.37 -1.32
N PRO A 132 6.67 11.40 -2.18
CA PRO A 132 5.91 12.65 -1.99
C PRO A 132 4.40 12.51 -2.24
N ALA A 133 3.96 11.43 -2.87
CA ALA A 133 2.55 11.16 -3.15
C ALA A 133 1.85 10.37 -2.03
N SER A 134 2.61 9.81 -1.09
CA SER A 134 2.11 8.94 -0.03
C SER A 134 1.43 9.75 1.08
N ASP A 135 0.26 9.32 1.51
CA ASP A 135 -0.37 9.82 2.73
C ASP A 135 0.07 8.97 3.94
N LEU A 136 0.24 7.68 3.74
CA LEU A 136 0.57 6.70 4.76
C LEU A 136 1.64 5.75 4.25
N SER A 137 2.59 5.39 5.09
CA SER A 137 3.62 4.40 4.77
C SER A 137 3.75 3.33 5.85
N GLU A 138 3.89 2.07 5.39
CA GLU A 138 3.91 0.89 6.24
C GLU A 138 5.35 0.45 6.56
N HIS A 139 5.73 0.52 7.84
CA HIS A 139 7.04 0.13 8.36
C HIS A 139 6.86 -0.88 9.49
N ILE A 140 6.23 -2.00 9.16
CA ILE A 140 5.68 -3.00 10.08
C ILE A 140 6.55 -4.25 10.22
N SER A 141 7.87 -4.14 10.17
CA SER A 141 8.78 -5.27 10.37
C SER A 141 8.52 -5.99 11.70
N THR A 142 8.86 -7.28 11.76
CA THR A 142 8.88 -7.99 13.04
C THR A 142 9.88 -7.30 13.97
N ALA A 143 9.45 -6.95 15.18
CA ALA A 143 10.30 -6.23 16.13
C ALA A 143 11.64 -6.94 16.36
N GLY A 144 12.73 -6.16 16.35
CA GLY A 144 14.10 -6.64 16.50
C GLY A 144 14.75 -7.14 15.19
N THR A 145 14.11 -7.01 14.04
CA THR A 145 14.63 -7.51 12.75
C THR A 145 15.09 -6.43 11.79
N GLU A 146 14.59 -5.20 11.92
CA GLU A 146 14.99 -4.04 11.11
C GLU A 146 15.94 -3.16 11.91
N ALA A 147 17.23 -3.20 11.60
CA ALA A 147 18.27 -2.49 12.38
C ALA A 147 18.06 -0.96 12.41
N SER A 148 17.63 -0.36 11.31
CA SER A 148 17.31 1.07 11.22
C SER A 148 16.10 1.31 10.30
N GLY A 149 16.24 0.95 9.03
CA GLY A 149 15.41 1.45 7.96
C GLY A 149 15.84 2.86 7.54
N THR A 150 15.58 3.22 6.31
CA THR A 150 15.83 4.57 5.76
C THR A 150 14.62 5.19 5.11
N SER A 151 13.71 4.36 4.58
CA SER A 151 12.51 4.84 3.91
C SER A 151 11.54 5.53 4.87
N ASN A 152 11.43 5.07 6.12
CA ASN A 152 10.63 5.72 7.16
C ASN A 152 10.99 7.22 7.30
N MET A 153 12.26 7.53 7.39
CA MET A 153 12.74 8.92 7.46
C MET A 153 12.35 9.73 6.21
N LYS A 154 12.48 9.13 5.01
CA LYS A 154 12.12 9.78 3.75
C LYS A 154 10.63 10.09 3.66
N PHE A 155 9.77 9.16 4.07
CA PHE A 155 8.32 9.37 4.12
C PHE A 155 7.96 10.47 5.13
N ALA A 156 8.48 10.42 6.35
CA ALA A 156 8.26 11.44 7.36
C ALA A 156 8.68 12.83 6.88
N MET A 157 9.86 12.97 6.29
CA MET A 157 10.36 14.25 5.74
C MET A 157 9.54 14.79 4.57
N ASN A 158 8.77 13.94 3.90
CA ASN A 158 7.85 14.33 2.82
C ASN A 158 6.39 14.49 3.30
N GLY A 159 6.15 14.49 4.62
CA GLY A 159 4.83 14.72 5.21
C GLY A 159 3.92 13.49 5.22
N GLY A 160 4.45 12.31 4.90
CA GLY A 160 3.70 11.05 5.01
C GLY A 160 3.61 10.56 6.44
N LEU A 161 2.44 10.11 6.85
CA LEU A 161 2.26 9.42 8.14
C LEU A 161 2.93 8.04 8.11
N ILE A 162 3.41 7.60 9.27
CA ILE A 162 4.05 6.30 9.42
C ILE A 162 3.18 5.40 10.29
N ILE A 163 2.85 4.21 9.76
CA ILE A 163 2.44 3.06 10.58
C ILE A 163 3.65 2.15 10.71
N GLY A 164 4.04 1.86 11.94
CA GLY A 164 5.23 1.05 12.15
C GLY A 164 5.23 0.29 13.46
N THR A 165 6.04 -0.74 13.52
CA THR A 165 6.44 -1.37 14.78
C THR A 165 7.51 -0.53 15.46
N VAL A 166 7.62 -0.66 16.77
CA VAL A 166 8.70 -0.05 17.57
C VAL A 166 9.99 -0.84 17.31
N ASP A 167 10.63 -0.52 16.16
CA ASP A 167 11.81 -1.21 15.63
C ASP A 167 12.64 -0.26 14.76
N GLY A 168 13.95 -0.45 14.72
CA GLY A 168 14.85 0.40 13.96
C GLY A 168 14.67 1.89 14.29
N ALA A 169 14.76 2.76 13.29
CA ALA A 169 14.60 4.20 13.44
C ALA A 169 13.18 4.65 13.83
N ASN A 170 12.17 3.75 13.77
CA ASN A 170 10.83 4.08 14.26
C ASN A 170 10.84 4.36 15.76
N VAL A 171 11.79 3.78 16.51
CA VAL A 171 11.96 4.04 17.97
C VAL A 171 12.22 5.52 18.20
N GLU A 172 13.21 6.07 17.49
CA GLU A 172 13.57 7.48 17.60
C GLU A 172 12.48 8.39 17.06
N ILE A 173 11.90 8.04 15.91
CA ILE A 173 10.80 8.80 15.30
C ILE A 173 9.63 8.91 16.29
N THR A 174 9.19 7.80 16.89
CA THR A 174 8.09 7.81 17.87
C THR A 174 8.43 8.66 19.10
N ARG A 175 9.68 8.61 19.58
CA ARG A 175 10.09 9.38 20.75
C ARG A 175 10.12 10.89 20.47
N GLU A 176 10.54 11.30 19.27
CA GLU A 176 10.77 12.72 18.95
C GLU A 176 9.51 13.44 18.42
N ILE A 177 8.61 12.72 17.77
CA ILE A 177 7.41 13.35 17.13
C ILE A 177 6.07 12.75 17.56
N GLY A 178 6.05 11.71 18.40
CA GLY A 178 4.82 11.10 18.94
C GLY A 178 4.29 9.94 18.14
#